data_b2ef5cd773bfa061d7960d67d00eadcf
#
_entry.id   b2ef5cd773bfa061d7960d67d00eadcf
#
_cell.length_a   1.000
_cell.length_b   1.000
_cell.length_c   1.000
_cell.angle_alpha   90.00
_cell.angle_beta   90.00
_cell.angle_gamma   90.00
#
_symmetry.space_group_name_H-M   'P 1'
#
loop_
_entity.id
_entity.type
_entity.pdbx_description
1 polymer ?
#
loop_
_entity_poly.entity_id
_entity_poly.type
_entity_poly.pdbx_seq_one_letter_code
_entity_poly.pdbx_strand_id
1 'polypeptide(L)'
;MEEIAVHPVEEIVIKCEVIEISDEDVETQEPKKKRRKRITPKEPKPCDICGKTFQTGYELKKHKRTHTGERPYMCTTCGKTYTQLGHLSIHSLSHKGIKNFNCNECGSSFYRKADLDRHEKIHTGEKPFQCEICSKSFTQKNNLVMHFKMHIGDKPHKCEVCSKRFLTRSKMMLHSKKHDKEKKKKHDFLGHI
;
A
#
# COMPACT_ATOMS: atom_id res chain seq x y z
N MET A 1 36.06 -25.58 11.11
CA MET A 1 34.82 -25.60 10.25
C MET A 1 33.68 -25.72 11.24
N GLU A 2 33.09 -24.57 11.61
CA GLU A 2 31.96 -24.51 12.54
C GLU A 2 30.67 -24.51 11.72
N GLU A 3 29.87 -25.55 11.89
CA GLU A 3 28.53 -25.65 11.28
C GLU A 3 27.58 -24.67 11.95
N ILE A 4 27.09 -23.70 11.17
CA ILE A 4 26.06 -22.77 11.60
C ILE A 4 24.73 -23.52 11.58
N ALA A 5 24.22 -23.87 12.74
CA ALA A 5 22.89 -24.45 12.93
C ALA A 5 21.82 -23.46 12.49
N VAL A 6 21.18 -23.74 11.37
CA VAL A 6 20.01 -23.01 10.87
C VAL A 6 18.79 -23.52 11.66
N HIS A 7 18.28 -22.71 12.59
CA HIS A 7 17.02 -23.00 13.27
C HIS A 7 15.85 -22.89 12.26
N PRO A 8 14.96 -23.89 12.19
CA PRO A 8 13.78 -23.82 11.33
C PRO A 8 12.84 -22.72 11.85
N VAL A 9 12.53 -21.76 11.00
CA VAL A 9 11.44 -20.80 11.22
C VAL A 9 10.12 -21.59 11.14
N GLU A 10 9.47 -21.80 12.29
CA GLU A 10 8.12 -22.33 12.34
C GLU A 10 7.19 -21.35 11.61
N GLU A 11 6.75 -21.72 10.41
CA GLU A 11 5.72 -21.03 9.66
C GLU A 11 4.39 -21.20 10.40
N ILE A 12 3.92 -20.13 11.03
CA ILE A 12 2.57 -20.10 11.60
C ILE A 12 1.59 -19.99 10.42
N VAL A 13 1.17 -21.15 9.95
CA VAL A 13 0.09 -21.27 8.96
C VAL A 13 -1.23 -21.05 9.69
N ILE A 14 -1.76 -19.83 9.64
CA ILE A 14 -3.10 -19.53 10.16
C ILE A 14 -4.09 -19.98 9.09
N LYS A 15 -4.70 -21.16 9.28
CA LYS A 15 -5.88 -21.60 8.54
C LYS A 15 -7.00 -20.61 8.84
N CYS A 16 -7.53 -19.95 7.82
CA CYS A 16 -8.76 -19.18 7.93
C CYS A 16 -9.93 -20.17 7.97
N GLU A 17 -10.17 -20.79 9.11
CA GLU A 17 -11.42 -21.50 9.36
C GLU A 17 -12.52 -20.44 9.51
N VAL A 18 -13.57 -20.61 8.75
CA VAL A 18 -14.77 -19.77 8.82
C VAL A 18 -15.46 -20.17 10.10
N ILE A 19 -15.41 -19.34 11.13
CA ILE A 19 -16.26 -19.48 12.31
C ILE A 19 -17.66 -19.04 11.86
N GLU A 20 -18.52 -20.02 11.60
CA GLU A 20 -19.95 -19.79 11.45
C GLU A 20 -20.49 -19.43 12.85
N ILE A 21 -20.79 -18.17 13.04
CA ILE A 21 -21.45 -17.69 14.26
C ILE A 21 -22.94 -17.94 14.03
N SER A 22 -23.50 -18.96 14.69
CA SER A 22 -24.94 -19.16 14.79
C SER A 22 -25.57 -18.05 15.64
N ASP A 23 -26.71 -17.52 15.19
CA ASP A 23 -27.42 -16.37 15.75
C ASP A 23 -28.19 -16.67 17.06
N GLU A 24 -27.84 -17.70 17.79
CA GLU A 24 -28.50 -18.04 19.07
C GLU A 24 -27.47 -17.94 20.18
N ASP A 25 -27.43 -16.80 20.86
CA ASP A 25 -26.97 -16.52 22.24
C ASP A 25 -26.50 -15.06 22.39
N VAL A 26 -27.39 -14.10 22.09
CA VAL A 26 -27.15 -12.70 22.50
C VAL A 26 -27.73 -12.50 23.91
N GLU A 27 -27.05 -13.03 24.91
CA GLU A 27 -27.27 -12.61 26.29
C GLU A 27 -26.54 -11.28 26.51
N THR A 28 -27.31 -10.22 26.66
CA THR A 28 -26.86 -8.83 26.86
C THR A 28 -26.16 -8.68 28.22
N GLN A 29 -24.88 -9.05 28.29
CA GLN A 29 -24.03 -8.67 29.41
C GLN A 29 -23.35 -7.33 29.06
N GLU A 30 -23.76 -6.25 29.76
CA GLU A 30 -23.07 -4.95 29.68
C GLU A 30 -21.55 -5.12 29.90
N PRO A 31 -20.70 -4.62 28.99
CA PRO A 31 -19.25 -4.76 29.13
C PRO A 31 -18.81 -3.91 30.34
N LYS A 32 -18.43 -4.56 31.46
CA LYS A 32 -17.75 -3.91 32.59
C LYS A 32 -16.55 -3.12 32.03
N LYS A 33 -16.66 -1.78 32.03
CA LYS A 33 -15.61 -0.85 31.62
C LYS A 33 -14.36 -1.11 32.44
N LYS A 34 -13.44 -1.97 31.95
CA LYS A 34 -12.10 -2.13 32.55
C LYS A 34 -11.44 -0.75 32.54
N ARG A 35 -11.20 -0.15 33.73
CA ARG A 35 -10.46 1.12 33.89
C ARG A 35 -9.17 1.02 33.12
N ARG A 36 -9.08 1.73 31.99
CA ARG A 36 -7.86 1.88 31.22
C ARG A 36 -6.80 2.45 32.18
N LYS A 37 -5.79 1.66 32.52
CA LYS A 37 -4.62 2.14 33.26
C LYS A 37 -4.10 3.37 32.48
N ARG A 38 -3.96 4.52 33.18
CA ARG A 38 -3.32 5.71 32.60
C ARG A 38 -1.94 5.27 32.13
N ILE A 39 -1.77 5.21 30.82
CA ILE A 39 -0.47 4.94 30.19
C ILE A 39 0.34 6.20 30.42
N THR A 40 1.31 6.14 31.35
CA THR A 40 2.32 7.19 31.46
C THR A 40 2.99 7.34 30.10
N PRO A 41 3.24 8.55 29.61
CA PRO A 41 3.91 8.75 28.34
C PRO A 41 5.30 8.14 28.45
N LYS A 42 5.50 6.97 27.83
CA LYS A 42 6.83 6.39 27.67
C LYS A 42 7.55 7.21 26.60
N GLU A 43 8.83 7.48 26.83
CA GLU A 43 9.68 8.14 25.83
C GLU A 43 9.59 7.43 24.48
N PRO A 44 9.44 8.17 23.38
CA PRO A 44 9.34 7.57 22.07
C PRO A 44 10.62 6.83 21.71
N LYS A 45 10.49 5.62 21.19
CA LYS A 45 11.60 4.74 20.81
C LYS A 45 12.07 5.05 19.40
N PRO A 46 13.31 5.49 19.18
CA PRO A 46 13.84 5.72 17.85
C PRO A 46 14.16 4.41 17.12
N CYS A 47 14.02 4.44 15.80
CA CYS A 47 14.55 3.41 14.92
C CYS A 47 16.04 3.64 14.69
N ASP A 48 16.88 2.68 15.03
CA ASP A 48 18.32 2.68 14.85
C ASP A 48 18.78 2.80 13.38
N ILE A 49 17.92 2.42 12.43
CA ILE A 49 18.26 2.44 11.00
C ILE A 49 17.91 3.77 10.33
N CYS A 50 16.79 4.42 10.71
CA CYS A 50 16.30 5.63 10.02
C CYS A 50 15.94 6.79 10.94
N GLY A 51 16.16 6.68 12.26
CA GLY A 51 15.89 7.73 13.25
C GLY A 51 14.40 8.03 13.51
N LYS A 52 13.45 7.40 12.81
CA LYS A 52 12.02 7.60 13.07
C LYS A 52 11.64 7.11 14.46
N THR A 53 10.87 7.91 15.20
CA THR A 53 10.44 7.61 16.55
C THR A 53 9.04 7.00 16.61
N PHE A 54 8.81 6.09 17.56
CA PHE A 54 7.55 5.36 17.75
C PHE A 54 7.14 5.35 19.23
N GLN A 55 5.85 5.51 19.50
CA GLN A 55 5.33 5.55 20.87
C GLN A 55 5.45 4.20 21.57
N THR A 56 5.38 3.09 20.83
CA THR A 56 5.44 1.73 21.39
C THR A 56 6.54 0.90 20.73
N GLY A 57 7.11 -0.04 21.52
CA GLY A 57 8.06 -1.01 20.97
C GLY A 57 7.45 -1.92 19.89
N TYR A 58 6.13 -2.15 19.99
CA TYR A 58 5.40 -2.92 18.98
C TYR A 58 5.37 -2.19 17.63
N GLU A 59 5.08 -0.88 17.63
CA GLU A 59 5.12 -0.07 16.40
C GLU A 59 6.52 -0.02 15.80
N LEU A 60 7.55 0.14 16.64
CA LEU A 60 8.94 0.09 16.22
C LEU A 60 9.28 -1.28 15.59
N LYS A 61 8.92 -2.40 16.25
CA LYS A 61 9.14 -3.75 15.69
C LYS A 61 8.46 -3.92 14.33
N LYS A 62 7.20 -3.48 14.23
CA LYS A 62 6.44 -3.49 12.97
C LYS A 62 7.11 -2.63 11.88
N HIS A 63 7.62 -1.45 12.25
CA HIS A 63 8.34 -0.58 11.33
C HIS A 63 9.67 -1.20 10.87
N LYS A 64 10.45 -1.84 11.77
CA LYS A 64 11.73 -2.49 11.42
C LYS A 64 11.58 -3.51 10.28
N ARG A 65 10.41 -4.16 10.14
CA ARG A 65 10.10 -5.03 8.99
C ARG A 65 10.17 -4.34 7.63
N THR A 66 10.05 -3.01 7.58
CA THR A 66 10.22 -2.25 6.32
C THR A 66 11.68 -2.18 5.87
N HIS A 67 12.63 -2.32 6.81
CA HIS A 67 14.07 -2.34 6.53
C HIS A 67 14.56 -3.76 6.25
N THR A 68 14.11 -4.74 7.05
CA THR A 68 14.53 -6.14 6.91
C THR A 68 13.84 -6.87 5.75
N GLY A 69 12.72 -6.33 5.23
CA GLY A 69 11.89 -7.01 4.24
C GLY A 69 11.10 -8.20 4.80
N GLU A 70 11.12 -8.44 6.11
CA GLU A 70 10.39 -9.53 6.77
C GLU A 70 8.89 -9.43 6.51
N ARG A 71 8.28 -10.50 5.99
CA ARG A 71 6.86 -10.60 5.64
C ARG A 71 6.26 -11.90 6.17
N PRO A 72 5.97 -11.98 7.48
CA PRO A 72 5.58 -13.23 8.13
C PRO A 72 4.18 -13.73 7.74
N TYR A 73 3.37 -12.92 7.09
CA TYR A 73 1.98 -13.26 6.79
C TYR A 73 1.80 -13.56 5.30
N MET A 74 1.63 -14.82 4.95
CA MET A 74 1.45 -15.27 3.56
C MET A 74 -0.02 -15.55 3.24
N CYS A 75 -0.46 -15.14 2.05
CA CYS A 75 -1.75 -15.53 1.49
C CYS A 75 -1.65 -16.93 0.90
N THR A 76 -2.42 -17.89 1.43
CA THR A 76 -2.43 -19.28 0.96
C THR A 76 -3.02 -19.43 -0.44
N THR A 77 -3.88 -18.49 -0.87
CA THR A 77 -4.51 -18.51 -2.19
C THR A 77 -3.58 -18.09 -3.33
N CYS A 78 -2.65 -17.14 -3.10
CA CYS A 78 -1.82 -16.58 -4.18
C CYS A 78 -0.34 -16.39 -3.82
N GLY A 79 0.10 -16.85 -2.66
CA GLY A 79 1.49 -16.77 -2.19
C GLY A 79 2.00 -15.36 -1.85
N LYS A 80 1.19 -14.31 -1.97
CA LYS A 80 1.60 -12.94 -1.62
C LYS A 80 1.83 -12.82 -0.12
N THR A 81 2.93 -12.19 0.26
CA THR A 81 3.34 -12.01 1.65
C THR A 81 3.16 -10.58 2.14
N TYR A 82 2.91 -10.40 3.43
CA TYR A 82 2.61 -9.12 4.07
C TYR A 82 3.37 -8.93 5.37
N THR A 83 3.72 -7.68 5.69
CA THR A 83 4.38 -7.30 6.95
C THR A 83 3.44 -7.28 8.15
N GLN A 84 2.12 -7.22 7.91
CA GLN A 84 1.08 -7.11 8.94
C GLN A 84 -0.12 -7.99 8.60
N LEU A 85 -0.69 -8.65 9.62
CA LEU A 85 -1.89 -9.50 9.47
C LEU A 85 -3.08 -8.72 8.90
N GLY A 86 -3.31 -7.47 9.36
CA GLY A 86 -4.41 -6.64 8.84
C GLY A 86 -4.31 -6.36 7.33
N HIS A 87 -3.09 -6.28 6.77
CA HIS A 87 -2.93 -6.15 5.32
C HIS A 87 -3.26 -7.46 4.59
N LEU A 88 -2.90 -8.62 5.16
CA LEU A 88 -3.29 -9.92 4.63
C LEU A 88 -4.81 -10.09 4.68
N SER A 89 -5.47 -9.76 5.80
CA SER A 89 -6.94 -9.86 5.93
C SER A 89 -7.68 -9.04 4.87
N ILE A 90 -7.26 -7.79 4.66
CA ILE A 90 -7.87 -6.95 3.62
C ILE A 90 -7.59 -7.51 2.22
N HIS A 91 -6.38 -8.05 1.98
CA HIS A 91 -6.07 -8.70 0.72
C HIS A 91 -6.94 -9.95 0.50
N SER A 92 -7.20 -10.76 1.55
CA SER A 92 -8.07 -11.94 1.44
C SER A 92 -9.49 -11.59 0.97
N LEU A 93 -10.01 -10.41 1.35
CA LEU A 93 -11.29 -9.92 0.84
C LEU A 93 -11.27 -9.74 -0.69
N SER A 94 -10.12 -9.46 -1.29
CA SER A 94 -10.01 -9.33 -2.75
C SER A 94 -10.21 -10.65 -3.49
N HIS A 95 -9.84 -11.79 -2.89
CA HIS A 95 -10.12 -13.12 -3.45
C HIS A 95 -11.60 -13.47 -3.36
N LYS A 96 -12.24 -13.04 -2.27
CA LYS A 96 -13.69 -13.25 -2.05
C LYS A 96 -14.56 -12.25 -2.83
N GLY A 97 -13.99 -11.19 -3.40
CA GLY A 97 -14.72 -10.10 -4.05
C GLY A 97 -15.55 -9.23 -3.10
N ILE A 98 -15.40 -9.43 -1.76
CA ILE A 98 -16.22 -8.76 -0.75
C ILE A 98 -15.68 -7.36 -0.47
N LYS A 99 -16.42 -6.34 -0.86
CA LYS A 99 -16.13 -4.92 -0.61
C LYS A 99 -17.14 -4.37 0.37
N ASN A 100 -16.71 -4.06 1.59
CA ASN A 100 -17.61 -3.69 2.69
C ASN A 100 -17.97 -2.21 2.76
N PHE A 101 -17.33 -1.36 1.95
CA PHE A 101 -17.51 0.09 2.01
C PHE A 101 -18.04 0.58 0.66
N ASN A 102 -19.31 1.01 0.63
CA ASN A 102 -19.99 1.43 -0.59
C ASN A 102 -20.19 2.95 -0.60
N CYS A 103 -19.95 3.56 -1.74
CA CYS A 103 -20.29 4.96 -1.96
C CYS A 103 -21.78 5.06 -2.27
N ASN A 104 -22.52 5.85 -1.48
CA ASN A 104 -23.95 6.02 -1.65
C ASN A 104 -24.32 6.86 -2.89
N GLU A 105 -23.39 7.68 -3.40
CA GLU A 105 -23.64 8.56 -4.53
C GLU A 105 -23.48 7.86 -5.88
N CYS A 106 -22.49 6.95 -6.01
CA CYS A 106 -22.21 6.31 -7.29
C CYS A 106 -22.16 4.77 -7.25
N GLY A 107 -22.44 4.15 -6.10
CA GLY A 107 -22.42 2.69 -5.93
C GLY A 107 -21.04 2.04 -5.99
N SER A 108 -19.96 2.81 -6.13
CA SER A 108 -18.59 2.28 -6.13
C SER A 108 -18.25 1.67 -4.77
N SER A 109 -17.66 0.46 -4.76
CA SER A 109 -17.37 -0.29 -3.55
C SER A 109 -15.87 -0.45 -3.30
N PHE A 110 -15.45 -0.42 -2.02
CA PHE A 110 -14.05 -0.41 -1.60
C PHE A 110 -13.79 -1.45 -0.50
N TYR A 111 -12.55 -1.93 -0.41
CA TYR A 111 -12.10 -2.86 0.63
C TYR A 111 -11.77 -2.15 1.96
N ARG A 112 -11.52 -0.83 1.94
CA ARG A 112 -11.14 -0.03 3.12
C ARG A 112 -11.97 1.23 3.19
N LYS A 113 -12.33 1.62 4.41
CA LYS A 113 -13.01 2.89 4.65
C LYS A 113 -12.19 4.09 4.15
N ALA A 114 -10.89 4.11 4.40
CA ALA A 114 -10.00 5.18 3.94
C ALA A 114 -9.97 5.35 2.40
N ASP A 115 -10.22 4.27 1.64
CA ASP A 115 -10.33 4.34 0.18
C ASP A 115 -11.68 4.93 -0.24
N LEU A 116 -12.78 4.63 0.49
CA LEU A 116 -14.08 5.26 0.32
C LEU A 116 -14.01 6.76 0.68
N ASP A 117 -13.51 7.12 1.87
CA ASP A 117 -13.37 8.53 2.30
C ASP A 117 -12.58 9.36 1.29
N ARG A 118 -11.53 8.77 0.69
CA ARG A 118 -10.76 9.41 -0.38
C ARG A 118 -11.57 9.55 -1.67
N HIS A 119 -12.39 8.57 -2.01
CA HIS A 119 -13.22 8.59 -3.20
C HIS A 119 -14.36 9.62 -3.06
N GLU A 120 -15.00 9.75 -1.90
CA GLU A 120 -16.08 10.71 -1.62
C GLU A 120 -15.65 12.17 -1.89
N LYS A 121 -14.36 12.47 -1.73
CA LYS A 121 -13.79 13.78 -2.12
C LYS A 121 -13.93 14.12 -3.61
N ILE A 122 -14.22 13.13 -4.46
CA ILE A 122 -14.51 13.38 -5.89
C ILE A 122 -15.89 14.01 -6.04
N HIS A 123 -16.87 13.56 -5.24
CA HIS A 123 -18.24 14.07 -5.27
C HIS A 123 -18.35 15.44 -4.61
N THR A 124 -17.71 15.61 -3.45
CA THR A 124 -17.69 16.91 -2.74
C THR A 124 -16.84 17.97 -3.43
N GLY A 125 -15.98 17.57 -4.37
CA GLY A 125 -15.01 18.49 -5.00
C GLY A 125 -13.91 18.98 -4.05
N GLU A 126 -13.81 18.40 -2.84
CA GLU A 126 -12.81 18.79 -1.85
C GLU A 126 -11.39 18.52 -2.32
N LYS A 127 -10.57 19.57 -2.41
CA LYS A 127 -9.15 19.51 -2.82
C LYS A 127 -8.27 20.22 -1.79
N PRO A 128 -7.96 19.57 -0.66
CA PRO A 128 -7.27 20.22 0.47
C PRO A 128 -5.82 20.63 0.17
N PHE A 129 -5.22 20.12 -0.90
CA PHE A 129 -3.81 20.30 -1.19
C PHE A 129 -3.61 21.25 -2.37
N GLN A 130 -3.32 22.52 -2.11
CA GLN A 130 -3.09 23.52 -3.13
C GLN A 130 -1.60 23.68 -3.45
N CYS A 131 -1.28 23.89 -4.72
CA CYS A 131 0.07 24.23 -5.19
C CYS A 131 0.31 25.72 -5.02
N GLU A 132 1.35 26.08 -4.30
CA GLU A 132 1.73 27.48 -4.05
C GLU A 132 2.23 28.22 -5.30
N ILE A 133 2.71 27.46 -6.31
CA ILE A 133 3.28 28.06 -7.53
C ILE A 133 2.19 28.42 -8.55
N CYS A 134 1.14 27.59 -8.72
CA CYS A 134 0.15 27.78 -9.79
C CYS A 134 -1.31 27.63 -9.32
N SER A 135 -1.55 27.66 -8.01
CA SER A 135 -2.86 27.61 -7.35
C SER A 135 -3.74 26.38 -7.72
N LYS A 136 -3.23 25.40 -8.46
CA LYS A 136 -3.95 24.14 -8.73
C LYS A 136 -4.11 23.34 -7.46
N SER A 137 -5.32 22.83 -7.22
CA SER A 137 -5.64 22.06 -6.02
C SER A 137 -5.83 20.58 -6.32
N PHE A 138 -5.49 19.72 -5.35
CA PHE A 138 -5.49 18.26 -5.46
C PHE A 138 -6.20 17.62 -4.28
N THR A 139 -6.87 16.48 -4.53
CA THR A 139 -7.52 15.67 -3.50
C THR A 139 -6.52 14.89 -2.64
N GLN A 140 -5.30 14.68 -3.12
CA GLN A 140 -4.28 13.88 -2.44
C GLN A 140 -2.93 14.59 -2.44
N LYS A 141 -2.23 14.54 -1.29
CA LYS A 141 -0.90 15.13 -1.12
C LYS A 141 0.12 14.57 -2.13
N ASN A 142 0.06 13.27 -2.42
CA ASN A 142 0.99 12.67 -3.39
C ASN A 142 0.82 13.25 -4.79
N ASN A 143 -0.41 13.58 -5.20
CA ASN A 143 -0.68 14.21 -6.49
C ASN A 143 -0.11 15.63 -6.53
N LEU A 144 -0.22 16.40 -5.43
CA LEU A 144 0.43 17.70 -5.30
C LEU A 144 1.95 17.57 -5.40
N VAL A 145 2.58 16.63 -4.67
CA VAL A 145 4.03 16.41 -4.73
C VAL A 145 4.48 16.06 -6.15
N MET A 146 3.75 15.20 -6.83
CA MET A 146 4.04 14.84 -8.22
C MET A 146 3.86 16.03 -9.17
N HIS A 147 2.85 16.87 -8.94
CA HIS A 147 2.65 18.10 -9.70
C HIS A 147 3.76 19.11 -9.44
N PHE A 148 4.18 19.29 -8.19
CA PHE A 148 5.29 20.19 -7.82
C PHE A 148 6.59 19.85 -8.55
N LYS A 149 6.88 18.54 -8.71
CA LYS A 149 8.04 18.06 -9.50
C LYS A 149 8.03 18.54 -10.96
N MET A 150 6.88 18.87 -11.53
CA MET A 150 6.81 19.47 -12.88
C MET A 150 7.34 20.90 -12.90
N HIS A 151 7.09 21.68 -11.85
CA HIS A 151 7.58 23.05 -11.77
C HIS A 151 9.11 23.13 -11.63
N ILE A 152 9.69 22.24 -10.82
CA ILE A 152 11.14 22.17 -10.62
C ILE A 152 11.87 21.36 -11.70
N GLY A 153 11.13 20.81 -12.68
CA GLY A 153 11.73 20.00 -13.75
C GLY A 153 12.30 18.64 -13.32
N ASP A 154 11.99 18.19 -12.09
CA ASP A 154 12.47 16.90 -11.57
C ASP A 154 11.80 15.72 -12.28
N LYS A 155 12.49 15.19 -13.28
CA LYS A 155 12.08 14.03 -14.07
C LYS A 155 13.10 12.90 -13.89
N PRO A 156 13.01 12.10 -12.81
CA PRO A 156 14.06 11.15 -12.44
C PRO A 156 14.16 9.95 -13.38
N HIS A 157 13.13 9.65 -14.16
CA HIS A 157 13.10 8.45 -15.00
C HIS A 157 13.51 8.76 -16.44
N LYS A 158 14.70 8.30 -16.85
CA LYS A 158 15.25 8.47 -18.20
C LYS A 158 14.94 7.24 -19.07
N CYS A 159 14.58 7.48 -20.34
CA CYS A 159 14.48 6.43 -21.35
C CYS A 159 15.88 6.11 -21.89
N GLU A 160 16.29 4.84 -21.81
CA GLU A 160 17.60 4.39 -22.28
C GLU A 160 17.79 4.52 -23.81
N VAL A 161 16.69 4.46 -24.57
CA VAL A 161 16.75 4.48 -26.05
C VAL A 161 16.89 5.90 -26.60
N CYS A 162 16.17 6.88 -26.05
CA CYS A 162 16.12 8.25 -26.60
C CYS A 162 16.47 9.33 -25.60
N SER A 163 16.90 8.97 -24.41
CA SER A 163 17.30 9.87 -23.31
C SER A 163 16.20 10.84 -22.81
N LYS A 164 14.95 10.74 -23.30
CA LYS A 164 13.82 11.53 -22.79
C LYS A 164 13.54 11.21 -21.33
N ARG A 165 13.30 12.24 -20.52
CA ARG A 165 13.06 12.12 -19.08
C ARG A 165 11.58 12.24 -18.74
N PHE A 166 11.13 11.47 -17.75
CA PHE A 166 9.72 11.37 -17.34
C PHE A 166 9.58 11.53 -15.83
N LEU A 167 8.45 12.08 -15.42
CA LEU A 167 8.11 12.30 -14.02
C LEU A 167 7.87 10.99 -13.26
N THR A 168 7.31 9.97 -13.94
CA THR A 168 7.02 8.66 -13.34
C THR A 168 7.58 7.53 -14.19
N ARG A 169 7.93 6.43 -13.52
CA ARG A 169 8.38 5.20 -14.18
C ARG A 169 7.31 4.66 -15.15
N SER A 170 6.03 4.72 -14.78
CA SER A 170 4.93 4.24 -15.63
C SER A 170 4.86 5.00 -16.96
N LYS A 171 5.01 6.33 -16.94
CA LYS A 171 5.05 7.15 -18.16
C LYS A 171 6.28 6.83 -19.01
N MET A 172 7.43 6.63 -18.40
CA MET A 172 8.65 6.21 -19.08
C MET A 172 8.48 4.84 -19.75
N MET A 173 7.94 3.85 -19.02
CA MET A 173 7.70 2.51 -19.59
C MET A 173 6.65 2.51 -20.71
N LEU A 174 5.59 3.32 -20.59
CA LEU A 174 4.60 3.48 -21.66
C LEU A 174 5.25 4.10 -22.92
N HIS A 175 6.14 5.07 -22.73
CA HIS A 175 6.93 5.65 -23.82
C HIS A 175 7.91 4.63 -24.44
N SER A 176 8.61 3.80 -23.63
CA SER A 176 9.55 2.78 -24.15
C SER A 176 8.87 1.76 -25.07
N LYS A 177 7.61 1.40 -24.81
CA LYS A 177 6.84 0.51 -25.70
C LYS A 177 6.67 1.06 -27.12
N LYS A 178 6.81 2.36 -27.36
CA LYS A 178 6.79 2.94 -28.71
C LYS A 178 8.05 2.52 -29.49
N HIS A 179 9.19 2.51 -28.84
CA HIS A 179 10.43 2.05 -29.49
C HIS A 179 10.37 0.57 -29.85
N ASP A 180 9.76 -0.28 -29.01
CA ASP A 180 9.58 -1.70 -29.33
C ASP A 180 8.68 -1.92 -30.55
N LYS A 181 7.61 -1.11 -30.66
CA LYS A 181 6.72 -1.17 -31.84
C LYS A 181 7.41 -0.71 -33.13
N GLU A 182 8.26 0.32 -33.06
CA GLU A 182 9.01 0.82 -34.21
C GLU A 182 10.08 -0.21 -34.65
N LYS A 183 10.75 -0.89 -33.69
CA LYS A 183 11.70 -1.98 -33.99
C LYS A 183 11.00 -3.14 -34.71
N LYS A 184 9.82 -3.57 -34.23
CA LYS A 184 9.04 -4.64 -34.89
C LYS A 184 8.66 -4.27 -36.30
N LYS A 185 8.13 -3.05 -36.54
CA LYS A 185 7.78 -2.61 -37.90
C LYS A 185 8.98 -2.60 -38.86
N LYS A 186 10.18 -2.24 -38.41
CA LYS A 186 11.39 -2.27 -39.23
C LYS A 186 11.83 -3.71 -39.55
N HIS A 187 11.66 -4.65 -38.63
CA HIS A 187 12.02 -6.06 -38.84
C HIS A 187 11.06 -6.73 -39.84
N ASP A 188 9.76 -6.44 -39.74
CA ASP A 188 8.74 -6.99 -40.66
C ASP A 188 8.93 -6.47 -42.09
N PHE A 189 9.46 -5.25 -42.26
CA PHE A 189 9.70 -4.65 -43.57
C PHE A 189 10.97 -5.22 -44.25
N LEU A 190 11.96 -5.67 -43.48
CA LEU A 190 13.22 -6.25 -44.02
C LEU A 190 13.12 -7.75 -44.31
N GLY A 191 12.08 -8.43 -43.86
CA GLY A 191 11.84 -9.86 -44.06
C GLY A 191 11.06 -10.21 -45.35
N HIS A 192 10.74 -9.23 -46.20
CA HIS A 192 9.99 -9.40 -47.44
C HIS A 192 10.80 -9.01 -48.69
N ILE A 193 12.14 -9.16 -48.65
CA ILE A 193 13.01 -9.01 -49.82
C ILE A 193 13.73 -10.33 -50.06
#